data_3153923160b8115752a625086c593b03
#
_entry.id   3153923160b8115752a625086c593b03
#
_cell.length_a   1.000
_cell.length_b   1.000
_cell.length_c   1.000
_cell.angle_alpha   90.00
_cell.angle_beta   90.00
_cell.angle_gamma   90.00
#
_symmetry.space_group_name_H-M   'P 1'
#
loop_
_entity.id
_entity.type
_entity.pdbx_description
1 polymer ?
#
loop_
_entity_poly.entity_id
_entity_poly.type
_entity_poly.pdbx_seq_one_letter_code
_entity_poly.pdbx_strand_id
1 'polypeptide(L)'
;MFHSLNVEDYESNPYYKNIKIKDAEIGRWNLKNEIFKPYEAFVFNDLKKMNDGRIIPQIGFFTSEFKFPAVLEDNREWMLVTPNEVETMKKAIDKASGKILTYGLGLGYYAYMISEKEDVTSVTIVEKDKNVIALFEKYILPQFNNRDKIRIINEDAFIYAENYVQKENYNFIYTDIWHDTYDGIDMYLKMKEYESLSPDSKYMYWIEDTMLCYIE
;
A
#
# COMPACT_ATOMS: atom_id res chain seq x y z
N MET A 1 -15.73 -3.21 -19.06
CA MET A 1 -16.31 -4.55 -18.76
C MET A 1 -16.37 -4.67 -17.25
N PHE A 2 -17.53 -5.12 -16.71
CA PHE A 2 -17.67 -5.38 -15.28
C PHE A 2 -17.25 -6.82 -14.97
N HIS A 3 -16.51 -7.01 -13.91
CA HIS A 3 -16.02 -8.32 -13.47
C HIS A 3 -16.76 -8.75 -12.19
N SER A 4 -17.37 -9.94 -12.22
CA SER A 4 -17.85 -10.56 -10.99
C SER A 4 -16.66 -11.16 -10.26
N LEU A 5 -16.38 -10.65 -9.06
CA LEU A 5 -15.29 -11.11 -8.22
C LEU A 5 -15.79 -12.10 -7.17
N ASN A 6 -14.94 -13.04 -6.78
CA ASN A 6 -15.25 -13.97 -5.70
C ASN A 6 -14.68 -13.44 -4.38
N VAL A 7 -15.54 -13.28 -3.38
CA VAL A 7 -15.15 -12.83 -2.03
C VAL A 7 -14.10 -13.77 -1.41
N GLU A 8 -14.21 -15.08 -1.62
CA GLU A 8 -13.28 -16.07 -1.07
C GLU A 8 -11.83 -15.87 -1.56
N ASP A 9 -11.63 -15.36 -2.77
CA ASP A 9 -10.29 -15.12 -3.32
C ASP A 9 -9.55 -14.06 -2.49
N TYR A 10 -10.26 -13.05 -2.00
CA TYR A 10 -9.70 -11.99 -1.15
C TYR A 10 -9.66 -12.37 0.33
N GLU A 11 -10.73 -12.96 0.87
CA GLU A 11 -10.75 -13.43 2.26
C GLU A 11 -9.71 -14.51 2.54
N SER A 12 -9.29 -15.24 1.50
CA SER A 12 -8.20 -16.22 1.59
C SER A 12 -6.81 -15.59 1.70
N ASN A 13 -6.66 -14.31 1.38
CA ASN A 13 -5.41 -13.57 1.51
C ASN A 13 -4.88 -13.62 2.96
N PRO A 14 -3.58 -13.88 3.18
CA PRO A 14 -2.99 -13.99 4.52
C PRO A 14 -3.26 -12.79 5.43
N TYR A 15 -3.26 -11.58 4.88
CA TYR A 15 -3.57 -10.38 5.67
C TYR A 15 -4.99 -10.44 6.24
N TYR A 16 -6.00 -10.72 5.40
CA TYR A 16 -7.40 -10.83 5.88
C TYR A 16 -7.62 -11.97 6.86
N LYS A 17 -6.89 -13.07 6.71
CA LYS A 17 -6.97 -14.21 7.65
C LYS A 17 -6.41 -13.89 9.02
N ASN A 18 -5.26 -13.22 9.05
CA ASN A 18 -4.44 -13.11 10.26
C ASN A 18 -4.60 -11.75 10.96
N ILE A 19 -4.90 -10.68 10.23
CA ILE A 19 -5.04 -9.33 10.79
C ILE A 19 -6.50 -9.00 11.03
N LYS A 20 -6.88 -8.86 12.30
CA LYS A 20 -8.25 -8.52 12.71
C LYS A 20 -8.30 -7.07 13.17
N ILE A 21 -8.97 -6.26 12.37
CA ILE A 21 -9.17 -4.85 12.67
C ILE A 21 -10.32 -4.70 13.66
N LYS A 22 -10.04 -4.00 14.75
CA LYS A 22 -11.02 -3.55 15.73
C LYS A 22 -11.14 -2.04 15.64
N ASP A 23 -12.34 -1.52 15.85
CA ASP A 23 -12.57 -0.09 15.86
C ASP A 23 -11.71 0.58 16.93
N ALA A 24 -10.94 1.57 16.51
CA ALA A 24 -10.03 2.32 17.36
C ALA A 24 -9.79 3.72 16.81
N GLU A 25 -9.52 4.67 17.72
CA GLU A 25 -9.28 6.07 17.37
C GLU A 25 -8.04 6.59 18.10
N ILE A 26 -7.19 7.34 17.37
CA ILE A 26 -6.09 8.12 17.94
C ILE A 26 -6.04 9.47 17.21
N GLY A 27 -6.30 10.55 17.96
CA GLY A 27 -6.40 11.90 17.40
C GLY A 27 -7.55 11.98 16.39
N ARG A 28 -7.25 12.37 15.14
CA ARG A 28 -8.23 12.46 14.04
C ARG A 28 -8.35 11.17 13.21
N TRP A 29 -7.58 10.14 13.56
CA TRP A 29 -7.51 8.91 12.82
C TRP A 29 -8.41 7.82 13.40
N ASN A 30 -9.20 7.21 12.54
CA ASN A 30 -10.16 6.17 12.86
C ASN A 30 -9.83 4.88 12.12
N LEU A 31 -9.60 3.80 12.86
CA LEU A 31 -9.41 2.46 12.34
C LEU A 31 -10.72 1.69 12.45
N LYS A 32 -11.23 1.15 11.35
CA LYS A 32 -12.47 0.37 11.33
C LYS A 32 -12.54 -0.58 10.14
N ASN A 33 -13.64 -1.31 10.04
CA ASN A 33 -13.97 -2.06 8.84
C ASN A 33 -15.08 -1.34 8.06
N GLU A 34 -14.93 -1.27 6.75
CA GLU A 34 -15.94 -0.84 5.79
C GLU A 34 -16.47 -2.04 4.99
N ILE A 35 -17.49 -1.83 4.17
CA ILE A 35 -18.22 -2.88 3.50
C ILE A 35 -18.54 -2.46 2.06
N PHE A 36 -18.20 -3.30 1.08
CA PHE A 36 -18.87 -3.28 -0.22
C PHE A 36 -20.16 -4.10 -0.15
N LYS A 37 -21.26 -3.49 -0.54
CA LYS A 37 -22.56 -4.16 -0.61
C LYS A 37 -22.63 -5.07 -1.85
N PRO A 38 -23.53 -6.08 -1.84
CA PRO A 38 -23.74 -6.89 -3.02
C PRO A 38 -24.07 -6.03 -4.24
N TYR A 39 -23.38 -6.31 -5.37
CA TYR A 39 -23.51 -5.61 -6.65
C TYR A 39 -23.07 -4.12 -6.65
N GLU A 40 -22.47 -3.64 -5.61
CA GLU A 40 -21.79 -2.35 -5.59
C GLU A 40 -20.56 -2.41 -6.49
N ALA A 41 -20.47 -1.47 -7.44
CA ALA A 41 -19.35 -1.41 -8.39
C ALA A 41 -18.18 -0.61 -7.79
N PHE A 42 -16.97 -1.14 -7.93
CA PHE A 42 -15.74 -0.47 -7.50
C PHE A 42 -14.58 -0.74 -8.49
N VAL A 43 -13.58 0.11 -8.49
CA VAL A 43 -12.34 -0.15 -9.21
C VAL A 43 -11.52 -1.17 -8.40
N PHE A 44 -11.18 -2.31 -9.02
CA PHE A 44 -10.47 -3.39 -8.34
C PHE A 44 -9.03 -3.58 -8.81
N ASN A 45 -8.60 -2.89 -9.86
CA ASN A 45 -7.24 -2.96 -10.37
C ASN A 45 -6.91 -1.70 -11.17
N ASP A 46 -5.63 -1.57 -11.56
CA ASP A 46 -5.11 -0.45 -12.35
C ASP A 46 -5.89 -0.18 -13.64
N LEU A 47 -5.83 1.05 -14.07
CA LEU A 47 -6.28 1.44 -15.39
C LEU A 47 -5.47 0.72 -16.47
N LYS A 48 -6.14 0.29 -17.54
CA LYS A 48 -5.49 -0.29 -18.72
C LYS A 48 -5.53 0.67 -19.89
N LYS A 49 -4.35 0.93 -20.45
CA LYS A 49 -4.24 1.61 -21.75
C LYS A 49 -4.53 0.59 -22.85
N MET A 50 -5.58 0.86 -23.62
CA MET A 50 -6.00 0.03 -24.75
C MET A 50 -5.20 0.38 -26.01
N ASN A 51 -5.21 -0.52 -27.02
CA ASN A 51 -4.50 -0.30 -28.29
C ASN A 51 -4.94 0.97 -29.05
N ASP A 52 -6.14 1.45 -28.80
CA ASP A 52 -6.71 2.68 -29.38
C ASP A 52 -6.44 3.93 -28.53
N GLY A 53 -5.60 3.82 -27.49
CA GLY A 53 -5.21 4.91 -26.62
C GLY A 53 -6.20 5.24 -25.50
N ARG A 54 -7.37 4.58 -25.44
CA ARG A 54 -8.30 4.77 -24.31
C ARG A 54 -7.72 4.16 -23.04
N ILE A 55 -7.95 4.84 -21.92
CA ILE A 55 -7.64 4.34 -20.58
C ILE A 55 -8.93 3.86 -19.94
N ILE A 56 -8.98 2.60 -19.56
CA ILE A 56 -10.19 1.95 -19.06
C ILE A 56 -9.95 1.45 -17.63
N PRO A 57 -10.75 1.88 -16.62
CA PRO A 57 -10.70 1.32 -15.28
C PRO A 57 -11.19 -0.14 -15.31
N GLN A 58 -10.58 -0.98 -14.49
CA GLN A 58 -11.05 -2.33 -14.24
C GLN A 58 -12.05 -2.30 -13.10
N ILE A 59 -13.32 -2.44 -13.44
CA ILE A 59 -14.43 -2.36 -12.49
C ILE A 59 -14.91 -3.75 -12.14
N GLY A 60 -15.03 -4.02 -10.84
CA GLY A 60 -15.57 -5.25 -10.30
C GLY A 60 -16.78 -5.02 -9.39
N PHE A 61 -17.41 -6.11 -8.99
CA PHE A 61 -18.43 -6.18 -7.95
C PHE A 61 -18.43 -7.57 -7.31
N PHE A 62 -18.92 -7.65 -6.09
CA PHE A 62 -19.21 -8.91 -5.41
C PHE A 62 -20.70 -9.22 -5.46
N THR A 63 -21.06 -10.49 -5.44
CA THR A 63 -22.47 -10.93 -5.34
C THR A 63 -22.96 -11.02 -3.90
N SER A 64 -22.05 -10.98 -2.93
CA SER A 64 -22.30 -10.93 -1.48
C SER A 64 -21.55 -9.77 -0.86
N GLU A 65 -21.84 -9.47 0.40
CA GLU A 65 -21.13 -8.45 1.18
C GLU A 65 -19.64 -8.81 1.32
N PHE A 66 -18.76 -7.82 1.13
CA PHE A 66 -17.33 -7.95 1.37
C PHE A 66 -16.86 -6.89 2.36
N LYS A 67 -16.25 -7.34 3.46
CA LYS A 67 -15.77 -6.50 4.54
C LYS A 67 -14.26 -6.29 4.42
N PHE A 68 -13.81 -5.03 4.52
CA PHE A 68 -12.42 -4.68 4.37
C PHE A 68 -11.94 -3.67 5.42
N PRO A 69 -10.65 -3.68 5.79
CA PRO A 69 -10.05 -2.72 6.71
C PRO A 69 -9.95 -1.33 6.09
N ALA A 70 -10.19 -0.31 6.92
CA ALA A 70 -10.09 1.10 6.57
C ALA A 70 -9.45 1.90 7.70
N VAL A 71 -8.66 2.91 7.34
CA VAL A 71 -8.28 4.00 8.23
C VAL A 71 -8.76 5.32 7.65
N LEU A 72 -9.44 6.10 8.48
CA LEU A 72 -10.05 7.36 8.11
C LEU A 72 -9.39 8.51 8.86
N GLU A 73 -9.23 9.65 8.17
CA GLU A 73 -8.86 10.94 8.76
C GLU A 73 -10.08 11.83 8.80
N ASP A 74 -10.51 12.25 9.99
CA ASP A 74 -11.73 13.08 10.18
C ASP A 74 -12.97 12.50 9.45
N ASN A 75 -13.16 11.18 9.50
CA ASN A 75 -14.20 10.40 8.81
C ASN A 75 -14.10 10.38 7.27
N ARG A 76 -13.01 10.85 6.69
CA ARG A 76 -12.72 10.69 5.28
C ARG A 76 -11.80 9.47 5.10
N GLU A 77 -12.14 8.60 4.17
CA GLU A 77 -11.30 7.47 3.81
C GLU A 77 -9.92 7.95 3.40
N TRP A 78 -8.89 7.41 4.05
CA TRP A 78 -7.50 7.71 3.74
C TRP A 78 -6.80 6.49 3.15
N MET A 79 -6.95 5.34 3.80
CA MET A 79 -6.37 4.09 3.33
C MET A 79 -7.34 2.94 3.55
N LEU A 80 -7.44 2.11 2.54
CA LEU A 80 -8.32 0.95 2.49
C LEU A 80 -7.49 -0.27 2.09
N VAL A 81 -7.75 -1.44 2.66
CA VAL A 81 -7.25 -2.68 2.07
C VAL A 81 -8.41 -3.30 1.29
N THR A 82 -8.57 -2.87 0.06
CA THR A 82 -9.61 -3.33 -0.88
C THR A 82 -9.02 -4.31 -1.89
N PRO A 83 -9.84 -4.91 -2.77
CA PRO A 83 -9.33 -5.65 -3.92
C PRO A 83 -8.34 -4.86 -4.77
N ASN A 84 -8.51 -3.53 -4.90
CA ASN A 84 -7.58 -2.68 -5.64
C ASN A 84 -6.17 -2.72 -5.03
N GLU A 85 -6.06 -2.49 -3.72
CA GLU A 85 -4.79 -2.55 -3.00
C GLU A 85 -4.11 -3.93 -3.15
N VAL A 86 -4.91 -5.00 -3.02
CA VAL A 86 -4.41 -6.38 -3.17
C VAL A 86 -3.83 -6.61 -4.56
N GLU A 87 -4.53 -6.20 -5.61
CA GLU A 87 -4.09 -6.45 -6.99
C GLU A 87 -2.95 -5.53 -7.42
N THR A 88 -3.00 -4.23 -7.07
CA THR A 88 -2.00 -3.25 -7.49
C THR A 88 -0.65 -3.43 -6.80
N MET A 89 -0.63 -3.91 -5.55
CA MET A 89 0.60 -4.18 -4.80
C MET A 89 1.23 -5.54 -5.11
N LYS A 90 0.51 -6.47 -5.73
CA LYS A 90 0.95 -7.85 -5.97
C LYS A 90 2.31 -7.94 -6.65
N LYS A 91 2.51 -7.17 -7.72
CA LYS A 91 3.79 -7.15 -8.48
C LYS A 91 4.97 -6.69 -7.60
N ALA A 92 4.75 -5.70 -6.72
CA ALA A 92 5.77 -5.20 -5.80
C ALA A 92 6.06 -6.22 -4.68
N ILE A 93 5.01 -6.86 -4.13
CA ILE A 93 5.14 -7.93 -3.13
C ILE A 93 5.95 -9.10 -3.70
N ASP A 94 5.63 -9.56 -4.91
CA ASP A 94 6.32 -10.69 -5.55
C ASP A 94 7.81 -10.42 -5.76
N LYS A 95 8.18 -9.18 -6.13
CA LYS A 95 9.56 -8.79 -6.45
C LYS A 95 10.39 -8.37 -5.24
N ALA A 96 9.77 -8.08 -4.11
CA ALA A 96 10.45 -7.66 -2.90
C ALA A 96 11.34 -8.79 -2.36
N SER A 97 12.61 -8.48 -2.07
CA SER A 97 13.59 -9.41 -1.46
C SER A 97 14.73 -8.64 -0.77
N GLY A 98 15.37 -9.26 0.22
CA GLY A 98 16.47 -8.69 0.96
C GLY A 98 16.04 -7.63 1.97
N LYS A 99 16.78 -6.54 2.06
CA LYS A 99 16.51 -5.39 2.93
C LYS A 99 15.61 -4.40 2.21
N ILE A 100 14.40 -4.19 2.72
CA ILE A 100 13.36 -3.39 2.09
C ILE A 100 13.23 -2.03 2.78
N LEU A 101 13.02 -0.99 1.98
CA LEU A 101 12.48 0.30 2.41
C LEU A 101 11.10 0.48 1.78
N THR A 102 10.12 0.89 2.58
CA THR A 102 8.84 1.38 2.06
C THR A 102 8.55 2.77 2.58
N TYR A 103 8.14 3.66 1.69
CA TYR A 103 7.59 4.95 2.02
C TYR A 103 6.08 4.84 2.03
N GLY A 104 5.48 5.21 3.18
CA GLY A 104 4.07 4.99 3.48
C GLY A 104 3.85 3.70 4.29
N LEU A 105 3.01 3.80 5.30
CA LEU A 105 2.66 2.70 6.22
C LEU A 105 1.27 2.15 5.94
N GLY A 106 0.32 3.03 5.85
CA GLY A 106 -1.07 2.66 5.72
C GLY A 106 -1.58 1.76 6.82
N LEU A 107 -2.32 0.77 6.39
CA LEU A 107 -2.79 -0.35 7.23
C LEU A 107 -1.75 -1.47 7.34
N GLY A 108 -0.53 -1.25 6.80
CA GLY A 108 0.55 -2.23 6.85
C GLY A 108 0.36 -3.45 5.95
N TYR A 109 -0.55 -3.40 4.97
CA TYR A 109 -0.81 -4.53 4.07
C TYR A 109 0.47 -4.95 3.34
N TYR A 110 1.13 -4.02 2.64
CA TYR A 110 2.38 -4.30 1.96
C TYR A 110 3.45 -4.84 2.91
N ALA A 111 3.67 -4.15 4.03
CA ALA A 111 4.66 -4.54 5.02
C ALA A 111 4.40 -5.95 5.61
N TYR A 112 3.13 -6.28 5.88
CA TYR A 112 2.74 -7.62 6.33
C TYR A 112 3.11 -8.67 5.30
N MET A 113 2.63 -8.50 4.06
CA MET A 113 2.82 -9.49 3.00
C MET A 113 4.30 -9.76 2.69
N ILE A 114 5.14 -8.73 2.67
CA ILE A 114 6.57 -8.92 2.42
C ILE A 114 7.32 -9.46 3.64
N SER A 115 6.86 -9.17 4.87
CA SER A 115 7.49 -9.71 6.08
C SER A 115 7.35 -11.23 6.22
N GLU A 116 6.30 -11.82 5.62
CA GLU A 116 6.07 -13.27 5.59
C GLU A 116 7.00 -14.00 4.61
N LYS A 117 7.70 -13.29 3.72
CA LYS A 117 8.63 -13.90 2.75
C LYS A 117 9.95 -14.28 3.44
N GLU A 118 10.46 -15.47 3.12
CA GLU A 118 11.74 -15.97 3.66
C GLU A 118 12.95 -15.17 3.16
N ASP A 119 12.88 -14.69 1.91
CA ASP A 119 13.93 -13.92 1.26
C ASP A 119 13.93 -12.43 1.63
N VAL A 120 13.01 -11.96 2.45
CA VAL A 120 13.00 -10.61 3.04
C VAL A 120 13.62 -10.65 4.43
N THR A 121 14.71 -9.89 4.61
CA THR A 121 15.51 -9.88 5.84
C THR A 121 15.08 -8.79 6.83
N SER A 122 14.67 -7.63 6.33
CA SER A 122 14.16 -6.52 7.15
C SER A 122 13.30 -5.57 6.31
N VAL A 123 12.37 -4.89 6.96
CA VAL A 123 11.46 -3.90 6.36
C VAL A 123 11.53 -2.62 7.18
N THR A 124 12.08 -1.56 6.58
CA THR A 124 12.05 -0.21 7.14
C THR A 124 10.86 0.52 6.53
N ILE A 125 10.01 1.08 7.37
CA ILE A 125 8.81 1.84 6.98
C ILE A 125 9.03 3.30 7.38
N VAL A 126 8.88 4.22 6.45
CA VAL A 126 8.92 5.66 6.71
C VAL A 126 7.51 6.20 6.62
N GLU A 127 7.00 6.71 7.73
CA GLU A 127 5.65 7.27 7.87
C GLU A 127 5.69 8.62 8.58
N LYS A 128 5.00 9.62 8.00
CA LYS A 128 5.04 10.99 8.53
C LYS A 128 4.10 11.20 9.72
N ASP A 129 2.95 10.52 9.77
CA ASP A 129 1.95 10.75 10.80
C ASP A 129 2.15 9.81 12.01
N LYS A 130 2.52 10.42 13.13
CA LYS A 130 2.75 9.70 14.40
C LYS A 130 1.51 8.99 14.96
N ASN A 131 0.30 9.47 14.62
CA ASN A 131 -0.93 8.85 15.11
C ASN A 131 -1.27 7.60 14.28
N VAL A 132 -0.99 7.62 12.98
CA VAL A 132 -1.06 6.43 12.12
C VAL A 132 -0.08 5.37 12.61
N ILE A 133 1.17 5.76 12.92
CA ILE A 133 2.16 4.87 13.53
C ILE A 133 1.62 4.29 14.85
N ALA A 134 1.09 5.13 15.74
CA ALA A 134 0.56 4.68 17.03
C ALA A 134 -0.63 3.72 16.90
N LEU A 135 -1.53 3.94 15.94
CA LEU A 135 -2.61 3.01 15.62
C LEU A 135 -2.07 1.65 15.16
N PHE A 136 -1.12 1.70 14.23
CA PHE A 136 -0.51 0.50 13.67
C PHE A 136 0.24 -0.30 14.74
N GLU A 137 1.13 0.34 15.50
CA GLU A 137 1.92 -0.31 16.56
C GLU A 137 1.04 -0.91 17.67
N LYS A 138 -0.07 -0.26 18.00
CA LYS A 138 -0.96 -0.72 19.06
C LYS A 138 -1.91 -1.82 18.63
N TYR A 139 -2.45 -1.76 17.42
CA TYR A 139 -3.57 -2.61 17.02
C TYR A 139 -3.26 -3.60 15.90
N ILE A 140 -2.28 -3.31 15.04
CA ILE A 140 -1.98 -4.10 13.84
C ILE A 140 -0.67 -4.87 13.99
N LEU A 141 0.44 -4.20 14.25
CA LEU A 141 1.78 -4.80 14.35
C LEU A 141 1.87 -5.98 15.33
N PRO A 142 1.19 -5.99 16.50
CA PRO A 142 1.24 -7.14 17.40
C PRO A 142 0.69 -8.45 16.80
N GLN A 143 -0.04 -8.37 15.69
CA GLN A 143 -0.60 -9.52 14.98
C GLN A 143 0.34 -10.04 13.87
N PHE A 144 1.46 -9.38 13.60
CA PHE A 144 2.47 -9.83 12.62
C PHE A 144 3.30 -10.96 13.22
N ASN A 145 3.42 -12.08 12.48
CA ASN A 145 4.28 -13.20 12.88
C ASN A 145 5.77 -12.79 12.86
N ASN A 146 6.17 -12.00 11.87
CA ASN A 146 7.55 -11.57 11.63
C ASN A 146 7.77 -10.09 11.98
N ARG A 147 7.18 -9.61 13.08
CA ARG A 147 7.28 -8.21 13.52
C ARG A 147 8.71 -7.77 13.85
N ASP A 148 9.58 -8.68 14.16
CA ASP A 148 11.01 -8.45 14.40
C ASP A 148 11.76 -7.98 13.15
N LYS A 149 11.22 -8.24 11.96
CA LYS A 149 11.73 -7.68 10.70
C LYS A 149 11.33 -6.21 10.50
N ILE A 150 10.32 -5.68 11.23
CA ILE A 150 9.72 -4.36 11.00
C ILE A 150 10.42 -3.29 11.82
N ARG A 151 10.85 -2.24 11.16
CA ARG A 151 11.35 -0.99 11.77
C ARG A 151 10.56 0.18 11.23
N ILE A 152 9.97 1.00 12.11
CA ILE A 152 9.21 2.19 11.73
C ILE A 152 10.03 3.44 12.05
N ILE A 153 10.02 4.39 11.14
CA ILE A 153 10.68 5.68 11.26
C ILE A 153 9.63 6.77 11.04
N ASN A 154 9.46 7.63 12.04
CA ASN A 154 8.58 8.78 11.89
C ASN A 154 9.33 9.92 11.22
N GLU A 155 9.18 10.02 9.92
CA GLU A 155 9.79 11.06 9.09
C GLU A 155 8.98 11.27 7.81
N ASP A 156 9.14 12.43 7.19
CA ASP A 156 8.65 12.68 5.84
C ASP A 156 9.45 11.86 4.81
N ALA A 157 8.75 11.29 3.83
CA ALA A 157 9.35 10.41 2.81
C ALA A 157 10.43 11.13 1.98
N PHE A 158 10.21 12.38 1.61
CA PHE A 158 11.16 13.17 0.82
C PHE A 158 12.39 13.55 1.64
N ILE A 159 12.19 13.94 2.91
CA ILE A 159 13.29 14.22 3.84
C ILE A 159 14.13 12.97 4.07
N TYR A 160 13.50 11.82 4.25
CA TYR A 160 14.22 10.56 4.41
C TYR A 160 14.99 10.17 3.14
N ALA A 161 14.35 10.26 1.98
CA ALA A 161 14.99 9.95 0.69
C ALA A 161 16.21 10.82 0.44
N GLU A 162 16.11 12.14 0.70
CA GLU A 162 17.21 13.09 0.48
C GLU A 162 18.40 12.86 1.43
N ASN A 163 18.14 12.60 2.72
CA ASN A 163 19.17 12.69 3.76
C ASN A 163 19.67 11.35 4.28
N TYR A 164 18.89 10.27 4.10
CA TYR A 164 19.16 9.00 4.79
C TYR A 164 19.23 7.78 3.88
N VAL A 165 18.55 7.74 2.72
CA VAL A 165 18.50 6.55 1.87
C VAL A 165 19.88 6.05 1.46
N GLN A 166 20.80 6.95 1.16
CA GLN A 166 22.17 6.65 0.74
C GLN A 166 23.06 6.07 1.87
N LYS A 167 22.63 6.20 3.14
CA LYS A 167 23.37 5.68 4.30
C LYS A 167 23.08 4.21 4.58
N GLU A 168 22.09 3.68 3.90
CA GLU A 168 21.57 2.33 4.10
C GLU A 168 21.58 1.58 2.76
N ASN A 169 21.97 0.32 2.78
CA ASN A 169 22.01 -0.50 1.56
C ASN A 169 20.68 -1.27 1.41
N TYR A 170 19.67 -0.62 0.85
CA TYR A 170 18.39 -1.28 0.55
C TYR A 170 18.49 -2.07 -0.75
N ASN A 171 17.90 -3.29 -0.76
CA ASN A 171 17.81 -4.09 -1.98
C ASN A 171 16.60 -3.70 -2.82
N PHE A 172 15.51 -3.28 -2.14
CA PHE A 172 14.26 -2.94 -2.78
C PHE A 172 13.60 -1.75 -2.06
N ILE A 173 13.11 -0.79 -2.82
CA ILE A 173 12.43 0.41 -2.32
C ILE A 173 11.07 0.49 -2.97
N TYR A 174 10.02 0.54 -2.14
CA TYR A 174 8.64 0.71 -2.55
C TYR A 174 8.08 2.03 -2.06
N THR A 175 7.38 2.75 -2.93
CA THR A 175 6.79 4.05 -2.59
C THR A 175 5.29 4.03 -2.78
N ASP A 176 4.57 4.36 -1.71
CA ASP A 176 3.12 4.41 -1.63
C ASP A 176 2.71 5.50 -0.62
N ILE A 177 2.79 6.77 -1.07
CA ILE A 177 2.57 7.98 -0.25
C ILE A 177 1.53 8.93 -0.82
N TRP A 178 0.77 8.51 -1.80
CA TRP A 178 -0.30 9.27 -2.46
C TRP A 178 -1.63 8.52 -2.43
N HIS A 179 -2.70 9.24 -2.67
CA HIS A 179 -4.07 8.71 -2.68
C HIS A 179 -4.48 8.13 -4.03
N ASP A 180 -4.14 8.84 -5.10
CA ASP A 180 -4.50 8.51 -6.48
C ASP A 180 -3.53 9.17 -7.46
N THR A 181 -3.84 9.12 -8.75
CA THR A 181 -3.00 9.74 -9.78
C THR A 181 -2.99 11.26 -9.74
N TYR A 182 -4.02 11.90 -9.16
CA TYR A 182 -4.13 13.35 -9.14
C TYR A 182 -3.08 14.02 -8.24
N ASP A 183 -2.90 13.47 -7.04
CA ASP A 183 -1.86 13.94 -6.11
C ASP A 183 -0.55 13.19 -6.27
N GLY A 184 -0.59 11.98 -6.86
CA GLY A 184 0.55 11.07 -6.98
C GLY A 184 1.57 11.46 -8.02
N ILE A 185 1.19 12.04 -9.16
CA ILE A 185 2.10 12.28 -10.28
C ILE A 185 3.29 13.18 -9.88
N ASP A 186 3.05 14.32 -9.23
CA ASP A 186 4.12 15.23 -8.81
C ASP A 186 5.01 14.60 -7.73
N MET A 187 4.41 13.86 -6.79
CA MET A 187 5.16 13.14 -5.76
C MET A 187 6.00 12.01 -6.36
N TYR A 188 5.45 11.27 -7.30
CA TYR A 188 6.16 10.22 -8.03
C TYR A 188 7.37 10.77 -8.77
N LEU A 189 7.18 11.82 -9.58
CA LEU A 189 8.28 12.45 -10.34
C LEU A 189 9.39 12.93 -9.40
N LYS A 190 9.03 13.54 -8.28
CA LYS A 190 9.99 13.97 -7.28
C LYS A 190 10.72 12.78 -6.61
N MET A 191 10.02 11.71 -6.26
CA MET A 191 10.65 10.51 -5.69
C MET A 191 11.61 9.84 -6.67
N LYS A 192 11.31 9.88 -7.97
CA LYS A 192 12.20 9.37 -9.03
C LYS A 192 13.56 10.06 -9.04
N GLU A 193 13.65 11.35 -8.71
CA GLU A 193 14.93 12.09 -8.64
C GLU A 193 15.88 11.50 -7.60
N TYR A 194 15.32 10.94 -6.51
CA TYR A 194 16.12 10.35 -5.42
C TYR A 194 16.66 8.94 -5.72
N GLU A 195 16.22 8.28 -6.82
CA GLU A 195 16.76 6.98 -7.22
C GLU A 195 18.29 7.02 -7.38
N SER A 196 18.83 8.17 -7.83
CA SER A 196 20.27 8.39 -7.99
C SER A 196 21.06 8.31 -6.67
N LEU A 197 20.42 8.47 -5.51
CA LEU A 197 21.04 8.40 -4.19
C LEU A 197 21.19 6.95 -3.69
N SER A 198 20.51 5.98 -4.29
CA SER A 198 20.66 4.55 -4.00
C SER A 198 20.52 3.73 -5.29
N PRO A 199 21.50 3.86 -6.22
CA PRO A 199 21.37 3.33 -7.59
C PRO A 199 21.37 1.81 -7.66
N ASP A 200 21.86 1.12 -6.64
CA ASP A 200 21.89 -0.34 -6.57
C ASP A 200 20.55 -0.95 -6.08
N SER A 201 19.64 -0.11 -5.59
CA SER A 201 18.30 -0.52 -5.16
C SER A 201 17.39 -0.73 -6.36
N LYS A 202 16.46 -1.70 -6.24
CA LYS A 202 15.32 -1.83 -7.17
C LYS A 202 14.17 -0.98 -6.67
N TYR A 203 13.59 -0.17 -7.54
CA TYR A 203 12.49 0.73 -7.20
C TYR A 203 11.19 0.26 -7.80
N MET A 204 10.11 0.40 -7.07
CA MET A 204 8.74 0.28 -7.55
C MET A 204 7.84 1.30 -6.83
N TYR A 205 6.81 1.72 -7.52
CA TYR A 205 5.87 2.75 -7.07
C TYR A 205 4.45 2.23 -7.20
N TRP A 206 3.62 2.53 -6.21
CA TRP A 206 2.21 2.17 -6.27
C TRP A 206 1.54 2.84 -7.47
N ILE A 207 0.74 2.09 -8.21
CA ILE A 207 0.03 2.49 -9.43
C ILE A 207 0.88 3.24 -10.48
N GLU A 208 2.20 2.93 -10.56
CA GLU A 208 3.11 3.57 -11.53
C GLU A 208 2.60 3.43 -12.97
N ASP A 209 2.16 2.23 -13.36
CA ASP A 209 1.64 1.98 -14.72
C ASP A 209 0.42 2.85 -15.03
N THR A 210 -0.43 3.14 -14.02
CA THR A 210 -1.57 4.05 -14.15
C THR A 210 -1.13 5.50 -14.26
N MET A 211 -0.18 5.96 -13.43
CA MET A 211 0.35 7.32 -13.49
C MET A 211 1.00 7.62 -14.84
N LEU A 212 1.78 6.68 -15.38
CA LEU A 212 2.41 6.81 -16.70
C LEU A 212 1.39 7.00 -17.83
N CYS A 213 0.15 6.54 -17.69
CA CYS A 213 -0.90 6.81 -18.66
C CYS A 213 -1.25 8.31 -18.78
N TYR A 214 -0.90 9.12 -17.79
CA TYR A 214 -1.20 10.56 -17.75
C TYR A 214 0.03 11.44 -18.00
N ILE A 215 1.23 10.88 -17.92
CA ILE A 215 2.49 11.60 -18.09
C ILE A 215 2.95 11.60 -19.56
N GLU A 216 2.64 10.53 -20.29
CA GLU A 216 2.92 10.40 -21.75
C GLU A 216 1.90 11.17 -22.58
#